data_a2f4cf282356f1f9269fa8582bd32795
#
_entry.id   a2f4cf282356f1f9269fa8582bd32795
#
_cell.length_a   1.000
_cell.length_b   1.000
_cell.length_c   1.000
_cell.angle_alpha   90.00
_cell.angle_beta   90.00
_cell.angle_gamma   90.00
#
_symmetry.space_group_name_H-M   'P 1'
#
loop_
_entity.id
_entity.type
_entity.pdbx_description
1 polymer ?
#
loop_
_entity_poly.entity_id
_entity_poly.type
_entity_poly.pdbx_seq_one_letter_code
_entity_poly.pdbx_strand_id
1 'polypeptide(L)'
;MDRGENMSHVSEVAEAIPRSPLARVFDDALVTAGSRADVGERVAAFVDLARRYQEPGRHYHTLRHVAEMSAALRVLLAADRRAPAACAVHVCVLAVYFHDAVHEPRLADNERRSAELAIDVLARLGCPERIGADVARLVLATASHRSTHDDEALVNDADLRVLARPPAAYDRYVRRVRREYGWVGERAWREGRGALLRGLLDGGPLYATAWARRNWEPLARLNVTRELHALGRGLDAGP
;
A
#
# COMPACT_ATOMS: atom_id res chain seq x y z
N MET A 1 31.49 -11.29 23.15
CA MET A 1 30.73 -12.53 22.89
C MET A 1 29.33 -12.08 22.59
N ASP A 2 28.97 -11.97 21.33
CA ASP A 2 27.56 -11.97 20.85
C ASP A 2 27.51 -11.78 19.33
N ARG A 3 28.01 -12.77 18.59
CA ARG A 3 27.83 -12.87 17.12
C ARG A 3 27.09 -14.13 16.69
N GLY A 4 26.74 -15.01 17.63
CA GLY A 4 26.13 -16.31 17.34
C GLY A 4 24.60 -16.28 17.25
N GLU A 5 23.93 -15.44 18.05
CA GLU A 5 22.46 -15.40 18.11
C GLU A 5 21.81 -14.68 16.92
N ASN A 6 22.52 -13.74 16.30
CA ASN A 6 21.99 -13.00 15.15
C ASN A 6 22.03 -13.83 13.84
N MET A 7 22.94 -14.79 13.71
CA MET A 7 23.03 -15.66 12.53
C MET A 7 21.97 -16.78 12.53
N SER A 8 21.59 -17.30 13.71
CA SER A 8 20.54 -18.34 13.81
C SER A 8 19.16 -17.78 13.49
N HIS A 9 18.87 -16.55 13.93
CA HIS A 9 17.58 -15.90 13.66
C HIS A 9 17.40 -15.51 12.17
N VAL A 10 18.48 -15.10 11.52
CA VAL A 10 18.49 -14.80 10.07
C VAL A 10 18.31 -16.09 9.24
N SER A 11 18.89 -17.21 9.68
CA SER A 11 18.75 -18.51 9.00
C SER A 11 17.32 -19.06 9.13
N GLU A 12 16.70 -18.98 10.31
CA GLU A 12 15.30 -19.40 10.54
C GLU A 12 14.29 -18.56 9.74
N VAL A 13 14.51 -17.24 9.66
CA VAL A 13 13.68 -16.34 8.86
C VAL A 13 13.86 -16.62 7.37
N ALA A 14 15.07 -16.89 6.90
CA ALA A 14 15.35 -17.23 5.51
C ALA A 14 14.72 -18.56 5.06
N GLU A 15 14.60 -19.57 5.95
CA GLU A 15 13.92 -20.84 5.66
C GLU A 15 12.37 -20.73 5.69
N ALA A 16 11.82 -19.79 6.47
CA ALA A 16 10.38 -19.59 6.57
C ALA A 16 9.79 -18.78 5.39
N ILE A 17 10.57 -17.93 4.75
CA ILE A 17 10.16 -17.01 3.68
C ILE A 17 9.70 -17.71 2.40
N PRO A 18 10.33 -18.80 1.91
CA PRO A 18 9.82 -19.53 0.75
C PRO A 18 8.39 -20.04 0.89
N ARG A 19 7.87 -20.10 2.13
CA ARG A 19 6.49 -20.53 2.44
C ARG A 19 5.48 -19.38 2.50
N SER A 20 5.92 -18.12 2.60
CA SER A 20 5.02 -16.97 2.62
C SER A 20 4.42 -16.73 1.22
N PRO A 21 3.07 -16.69 1.09
CA PRO A 21 2.44 -16.32 -0.19
C PRO A 21 2.91 -14.95 -0.72
N LEU A 22 3.13 -13.97 0.17
CA LEU A 22 3.63 -12.66 -0.21
C LEU A 22 5.05 -12.73 -0.78
N ALA A 23 5.95 -13.49 -0.13
CA ALA A 23 7.31 -13.66 -0.63
C ALA A 23 7.35 -14.26 -2.04
N ARG A 24 6.51 -15.27 -2.29
CA ARG A 24 6.41 -15.90 -3.62
C ARG A 24 5.89 -14.92 -4.67
N VAL A 25 4.83 -14.17 -4.37
CA VAL A 25 4.27 -13.18 -5.31
C VAL A 25 5.29 -12.09 -5.64
N PHE A 26 6.08 -11.65 -4.65
CA PHE A 26 7.15 -10.69 -4.86
C PHE A 26 8.29 -11.27 -5.73
N ASP A 27 8.74 -12.50 -5.45
CA ASP A 27 9.77 -13.19 -6.20
C ASP A 27 9.35 -13.43 -7.66
N ASP A 28 8.13 -13.93 -7.89
CA ASP A 28 7.57 -14.13 -9.23
C ASP A 28 7.51 -12.83 -10.03
N ALA A 29 7.16 -11.72 -9.36
CA ALA A 29 7.13 -10.39 -9.99
C ALA A 29 8.54 -9.91 -10.36
N LEU A 30 9.55 -10.14 -9.52
CA LEU A 30 10.96 -9.81 -9.81
C LEU A 30 11.52 -10.65 -10.97
N VAL A 31 11.23 -11.94 -10.99
CA VAL A 31 11.65 -12.84 -12.10
C VAL A 31 11.01 -12.37 -13.40
N THR A 32 9.71 -12.08 -13.40
CA THR A 32 8.98 -11.56 -14.57
C THR A 32 9.51 -10.18 -15.02
N ALA A 33 9.92 -9.35 -14.06
CA ALA A 33 10.54 -8.04 -14.31
C ALA A 33 11.97 -8.14 -14.93
N GLY A 34 12.51 -9.33 -15.03
CA GLY A 34 13.85 -9.58 -15.59
C GLY A 34 14.98 -9.33 -14.60
N SER A 35 14.74 -9.54 -13.30
CA SER A 35 15.80 -9.53 -12.28
C SER A 35 16.88 -10.55 -12.62
N ARG A 36 18.16 -10.14 -12.49
CA ARG A 36 19.35 -10.98 -12.67
C ARG A 36 19.94 -11.46 -11.34
N ALA A 37 19.37 -11.02 -10.23
CA ALA A 37 19.74 -11.46 -8.89
C ALA A 37 19.43 -12.94 -8.68
N ASP A 38 20.20 -13.61 -7.84
CA ASP A 38 19.88 -14.97 -7.41
C ASP A 38 18.69 -15.02 -6.46
N VAL A 39 18.22 -16.23 -6.12
CA VAL A 39 17.05 -16.40 -5.24
C VAL A 39 17.34 -15.88 -3.82
N GLY A 40 18.58 -16.01 -3.33
CA GLY A 40 18.96 -15.51 -2.00
C GLY A 40 18.91 -14.00 -1.92
N GLU A 41 19.39 -13.31 -2.95
CA GLU A 41 19.33 -11.84 -3.04
C GLU A 41 17.89 -11.32 -3.11
N ARG A 42 17.01 -11.97 -3.89
CA ARG A 42 15.60 -11.60 -3.98
C ARG A 42 14.84 -11.87 -2.68
N VAL A 43 15.16 -12.98 -2.01
CA VAL A 43 14.62 -13.28 -0.66
C VAL A 43 15.10 -12.24 0.35
N ALA A 44 16.37 -11.86 0.34
CA ALA A 44 16.89 -10.82 1.23
C ALA A 44 16.19 -9.47 1.02
N ALA A 45 15.93 -9.10 -0.24
CA ALA A 45 15.17 -7.88 -0.55
C ALA A 45 13.73 -7.93 0.01
N PHE A 46 13.04 -9.07 -0.09
CA PHE A 46 11.72 -9.23 0.53
C PHE A 46 11.80 -9.13 2.06
N VAL A 47 12.81 -9.73 2.70
CA VAL A 47 13.01 -9.63 4.16
C VAL A 47 13.20 -8.20 4.59
N ASP A 48 14.00 -7.42 3.87
CA ASP A 48 14.22 -6.02 4.18
C ASP A 48 12.95 -5.18 4.04
N LEU A 49 12.15 -5.41 3.00
CA LEU A 49 10.83 -4.81 2.87
C LEU A 49 9.91 -5.23 4.01
N ALA A 50 9.88 -6.53 4.35
CA ALA A 50 9.03 -7.03 5.42
C ALA A 50 9.38 -6.41 6.78
N ARG A 51 10.66 -6.17 7.07
CA ARG A 51 11.12 -5.48 8.29
C ARG A 51 10.61 -4.03 8.33
N ARG A 52 10.63 -3.30 7.20
CA ARG A 52 10.10 -1.93 7.12
C ARG A 52 8.62 -1.89 7.49
N TYR A 53 7.82 -2.82 7.00
CA TYR A 53 6.39 -2.96 7.34
C TYR A 53 6.12 -3.44 8.79
N GLN A 54 7.17 -3.76 9.56
CA GLN A 54 7.11 -4.13 10.97
C GLN A 54 7.72 -3.06 11.89
N GLU A 55 8.13 -1.92 11.36
CA GLU A 55 8.68 -0.82 12.15
C GLU A 55 7.72 -0.38 13.26
N PRO A 56 8.25 -0.01 14.44
CA PRO A 56 7.44 0.51 15.53
C PRO A 56 6.56 1.69 15.09
N GLY A 57 5.31 1.69 15.54
CA GLY A 57 4.35 2.75 15.18
C GLY A 57 3.47 2.44 13.97
N ARG A 58 3.80 1.45 13.14
CA ARG A 58 2.93 0.98 12.07
C ARG A 58 1.81 0.11 12.64
N HIS A 59 0.57 0.51 12.42
CA HIS A 59 -0.63 -0.20 12.88
C HIS A 59 -1.57 -0.59 11.73
N TYR A 60 -1.63 0.23 10.68
CA TYR A 60 -2.35 -0.01 9.45
C TYR A 60 -1.40 -0.31 8.28
N HIS A 61 -0.37 0.53 8.06
CA HIS A 61 0.60 0.40 6.96
C HIS A 61 1.64 -0.69 7.27
N THR A 62 1.17 -1.94 7.26
CA THR A 62 1.89 -3.16 7.60
C THR A 62 1.83 -4.17 6.45
N LEU A 63 2.55 -5.30 6.52
CA LEU A 63 2.43 -6.40 5.53
C LEU A 63 0.99 -6.88 5.32
N ARG A 64 0.12 -6.69 6.31
CA ARG A 64 -1.30 -7.00 6.14
C ARG A 64 -1.96 -6.09 5.10
N HIS A 65 -1.63 -4.79 5.09
CA HIS A 65 -2.11 -3.85 4.07
C HIS A 65 -1.60 -4.29 2.68
N VAL A 66 -0.31 -4.62 2.54
CA VAL A 66 0.27 -5.16 1.29
C VAL A 66 -0.50 -6.40 0.82
N ALA A 67 -0.84 -7.33 1.73
CA ALA A 67 -1.61 -8.52 1.39
C ALA A 67 -3.04 -8.19 0.94
N GLU A 68 -3.72 -7.27 1.62
CA GLU A 68 -5.07 -6.82 1.30
C GLU A 68 -5.10 -6.08 -0.05
N MET A 69 -4.11 -5.21 -0.30
CA MET A 69 -3.94 -4.50 -1.56
C MET A 69 -3.60 -5.47 -2.72
N SER A 70 -2.70 -6.44 -2.51
CA SER A 70 -2.39 -7.48 -3.51
C SER A 70 -3.63 -8.31 -3.88
N ALA A 71 -4.50 -8.62 -2.90
CA ALA A 71 -5.75 -9.33 -3.16
C ALA A 71 -6.74 -8.46 -3.95
N ALA A 72 -6.82 -7.16 -3.66
CA ALA A 72 -7.65 -6.21 -4.38
C ALA A 72 -7.17 -6.04 -5.84
N LEU A 73 -5.86 -5.88 -6.06
CA LEU A 73 -5.27 -5.81 -7.39
C LEU A 73 -5.62 -7.04 -8.24
N ARG A 74 -5.52 -8.25 -7.67
CA ARG A 74 -5.92 -9.48 -8.38
C ARG A 74 -7.39 -9.48 -8.79
N VAL A 75 -8.29 -8.95 -7.95
CA VAL A 75 -9.72 -8.82 -8.29
C VAL A 75 -9.90 -7.86 -9.46
N LEU A 76 -9.24 -6.71 -9.44
CA LEU A 76 -9.31 -5.72 -10.52
C LEU A 76 -8.78 -6.27 -11.85
N LEU A 77 -7.62 -6.93 -11.83
CA LEU A 77 -7.02 -7.57 -13.00
C LEU A 77 -7.91 -8.67 -13.59
N ALA A 78 -8.58 -9.46 -12.74
CA ALA A 78 -9.50 -10.51 -13.20
C ALA A 78 -10.83 -9.94 -13.77
N ALA A 79 -11.23 -8.76 -13.30
CA ALA A 79 -12.49 -8.11 -13.69
C ALA A 79 -12.40 -7.35 -15.02
N ASP A 80 -11.22 -6.86 -15.37
CA ASP A 80 -10.97 -6.17 -16.63
C ASP A 80 -10.11 -7.03 -17.56
N ARG A 81 -10.76 -7.63 -18.56
CA ARG A 81 -10.08 -8.46 -19.57
C ARG A 81 -9.06 -7.69 -20.41
N ARG A 82 -9.09 -6.35 -20.42
CA ARG A 82 -8.17 -5.49 -21.16
C ARG A 82 -6.96 -5.10 -20.31
N ALA A 83 -7.10 -5.08 -18.98
CA ALA A 83 -6.05 -4.67 -18.05
C ALA A 83 -4.74 -5.47 -18.23
N PRO A 84 -4.74 -6.83 -18.37
CA PRO A 84 -3.51 -7.59 -18.55
C PRO A 84 -2.74 -7.29 -19.84
N ALA A 85 -3.43 -6.80 -20.88
CA ALA A 85 -2.79 -6.43 -22.15
C ALA A 85 -2.26 -5.00 -22.16
N ALA A 86 -2.82 -4.13 -21.31
CA ALA A 86 -2.49 -2.71 -21.26
C ALA A 86 -1.43 -2.36 -20.18
N CYS A 87 -1.23 -3.22 -19.15
CA CYS A 87 -0.27 -2.96 -18.09
C CYS A 87 0.66 -4.15 -17.83
N ALA A 88 1.88 -3.83 -17.43
CA ALA A 88 2.82 -4.83 -16.93
C ALA A 88 2.42 -5.24 -15.51
N VAL A 89 1.66 -6.34 -15.35
CA VAL A 89 1.12 -6.82 -14.07
C VAL A 89 2.21 -6.91 -12.98
N HIS A 90 3.41 -7.36 -13.35
CA HIS A 90 4.54 -7.45 -12.42
C HIS A 90 4.98 -6.07 -11.88
N VAL A 91 4.86 -5.00 -12.68
CA VAL A 91 5.15 -3.63 -12.25
C VAL A 91 4.11 -3.17 -11.22
N CYS A 92 2.81 -3.42 -11.48
CA CYS A 92 1.76 -3.11 -10.51
C CYS A 92 1.95 -3.89 -9.20
N VAL A 93 2.33 -5.19 -9.28
CA VAL A 93 2.63 -5.99 -8.09
C VAL A 93 3.80 -5.40 -7.32
N LEU A 94 4.92 -5.08 -7.98
CA LEU A 94 6.07 -4.46 -7.31
C LEU A 94 5.70 -3.12 -6.66
N ALA A 95 4.91 -2.29 -7.34
CA ALA A 95 4.43 -1.02 -6.77
C ALA A 95 3.63 -1.24 -5.47
N VAL A 96 2.79 -2.28 -5.39
CA VAL A 96 2.09 -2.66 -4.15
C VAL A 96 3.05 -2.96 -3.00
N TYR A 97 4.21 -3.55 -3.28
CA TYR A 97 5.19 -3.86 -2.23
C TYR A 97 6.01 -2.63 -1.80
N PHE A 98 6.17 -1.67 -2.69
CA PHE A 98 7.02 -0.51 -2.41
C PHE A 98 6.25 0.74 -1.96
N HIS A 99 4.94 0.90 -2.23
CA HIS A 99 4.23 2.19 -2.07
C HIS A 99 4.36 2.80 -0.68
N ASP A 100 4.30 2.00 0.37
CA ASP A 100 4.43 2.39 1.78
C ASP A 100 5.68 1.81 2.45
N ALA A 101 6.70 1.40 1.67
CA ALA A 101 7.93 0.84 2.22
C ALA A 101 8.68 1.84 3.12
N VAL A 102 8.56 3.13 2.84
CA VAL A 102 8.92 4.21 3.75
C VAL A 102 7.63 4.84 4.27
N HIS A 103 7.43 4.89 5.59
CA HIS A 103 6.25 5.46 6.20
C HIS A 103 6.60 6.14 7.53
N GLU A 104 6.71 7.44 7.50
CA GLU A 104 6.86 8.30 8.67
C GLU A 104 5.67 9.30 8.68
N PRO A 105 4.68 9.11 9.57
CA PRO A 105 3.45 9.92 9.56
C PRO A 105 3.66 11.42 9.77
N ARG A 106 4.85 11.85 10.15
CA ARG A 106 5.20 13.27 10.35
C ARG A 106 5.77 13.93 9.11
N LEU A 107 6.07 13.15 8.07
CA LEU A 107 6.66 13.63 6.82
C LEU A 107 5.62 13.56 5.69
N ALA A 108 5.76 14.46 4.73
CA ALA A 108 4.87 14.56 3.57
C ALA A 108 5.48 13.98 2.29
N ASP A 109 6.62 13.28 2.39
CA ASP A 109 7.40 12.81 1.23
C ASP A 109 7.62 11.28 1.25
N ASN A 110 6.73 10.55 1.93
CA ASN A 110 6.84 9.10 2.10
C ASN A 110 6.82 8.36 0.76
N GLU A 111 5.90 8.72 -0.14
CA GLU A 111 5.75 8.11 -1.46
C GLU A 111 6.97 8.39 -2.34
N ARG A 112 7.53 9.60 -2.29
CA ARG A 112 8.78 9.94 -2.99
C ARG A 112 9.94 9.08 -2.49
N ARG A 113 10.11 8.94 -1.18
CA ARG A 113 11.16 8.13 -0.56
C ARG A 113 10.95 6.63 -0.83
N SER A 114 9.70 6.18 -0.87
CA SER A 114 9.34 4.81 -1.25
C SER A 114 9.66 4.53 -2.71
N ALA A 115 9.41 5.50 -3.61
CA ALA A 115 9.75 5.41 -5.02
C ALA A 115 11.27 5.37 -5.24
N GLU A 116 12.04 6.21 -4.55
CA GLU A 116 13.50 6.19 -4.58
C GLU A 116 14.05 4.84 -4.10
N LEU A 117 13.50 4.32 -2.99
CA LEU A 117 13.85 2.99 -2.49
C LEU A 117 13.55 1.88 -3.53
N ALA A 118 12.43 1.97 -4.24
CA ALA A 118 12.08 1.01 -5.27
C ALA A 118 13.10 1.01 -6.41
N ILE A 119 13.49 2.19 -6.90
CA ILE A 119 14.53 2.32 -7.94
C ILE A 119 15.83 1.66 -7.49
N ASP A 120 16.29 2.00 -6.27
CA ASP A 120 17.56 1.50 -5.74
C ASP A 120 17.56 -0.02 -5.55
N VAL A 121 16.47 -0.58 -4.99
CA VAL A 121 16.36 -2.02 -4.76
C VAL A 121 16.28 -2.77 -6.08
N LEU A 122 15.45 -2.33 -7.03
CA LEU A 122 15.30 -2.98 -8.32
C LEU A 122 16.57 -2.91 -9.17
N ALA A 123 17.31 -1.82 -9.11
CA ALA A 123 18.62 -1.69 -9.75
C ALA A 123 19.63 -2.68 -9.17
N ARG A 124 19.73 -2.79 -7.83
CA ARG A 124 20.60 -3.77 -7.16
C ARG A 124 20.25 -5.22 -7.52
N LEU A 125 18.97 -5.51 -7.71
CA LEU A 125 18.49 -6.83 -8.13
C LEU A 125 18.68 -7.07 -9.65
N GLY A 126 19.32 -6.14 -10.36
CA GLY A 126 19.62 -6.27 -11.78
C GLY A 126 18.40 -6.20 -12.69
N CYS A 127 17.29 -5.59 -12.23
CA CYS A 127 16.14 -5.30 -13.09
C CYS A 127 16.51 -4.22 -14.12
N PRO A 128 15.92 -4.23 -15.33
CA PRO A 128 16.06 -3.15 -16.28
C PRO A 128 15.63 -1.80 -15.69
N GLU A 129 16.36 -0.71 -15.99
CA GLU A 129 16.12 0.63 -15.44
C GLU A 129 14.65 1.09 -15.61
N ARG A 130 14.05 0.80 -16.78
CA ARG A 130 12.64 1.11 -17.05
C ARG A 130 11.67 0.54 -16.02
N ILE A 131 11.97 -0.65 -15.46
CA ILE A 131 11.13 -1.28 -14.43
C ILE A 131 11.16 -0.46 -13.15
N GLY A 132 12.34 0.01 -12.72
CA GLY A 132 12.47 0.91 -11.57
C GLY A 132 11.70 2.20 -11.76
N ALA A 133 11.80 2.82 -12.94
CA ALA A 133 11.08 4.04 -13.28
C ALA A 133 9.55 3.84 -13.31
N ASP A 134 9.07 2.75 -13.92
CA ASP A 134 7.64 2.41 -13.99
C ASP A 134 7.06 2.14 -12.60
N VAL A 135 7.76 1.37 -11.74
CA VAL A 135 7.34 1.12 -10.36
C VAL A 135 7.31 2.42 -9.56
N ALA A 136 8.34 3.26 -9.67
CA ALA A 136 8.40 4.56 -8.98
C ALA A 136 7.25 5.47 -9.39
N ARG A 137 6.89 5.53 -10.67
CA ARG A 137 5.74 6.28 -11.17
C ARG A 137 4.44 5.82 -10.50
N LEU A 138 4.21 4.52 -10.40
CA LEU A 138 3.03 3.96 -9.75
C LEU A 138 3.01 4.25 -8.25
N VAL A 139 4.16 4.16 -7.58
CA VAL A 139 4.29 4.53 -6.15
C VAL A 139 3.96 6.01 -5.94
N LEU A 140 4.49 6.91 -6.77
CA LEU A 140 4.20 8.34 -6.68
C LEU A 140 2.72 8.66 -6.94
N ALA A 141 2.04 7.90 -7.80
CA ALA A 141 0.62 8.10 -8.07
C ALA A 141 -0.27 7.85 -6.83
N THR A 142 0.17 7.04 -5.86
CA THR A 142 -0.59 6.78 -4.62
C THR A 142 -0.64 8.01 -3.70
N ALA A 143 0.28 8.96 -3.81
CA ALA A 143 0.27 10.17 -2.99
C ALA A 143 -1.01 11.02 -3.17
N SER A 144 -1.55 11.06 -4.38
CA SER A 144 -2.75 11.83 -4.70
C SER A 144 -3.97 10.97 -5.02
N HIS A 145 -3.78 9.69 -5.25
CA HIS A 145 -4.76 8.74 -5.80
C HIS A 145 -5.41 9.22 -7.11
N ARG A 146 -4.72 10.10 -7.83
CA ARG A 146 -5.14 10.54 -9.17
C ARG A 146 -4.45 9.68 -10.22
N SER A 147 -5.22 9.19 -11.16
CA SER A 147 -4.73 8.28 -12.19
C SER A 147 -4.84 8.93 -13.55
N THR A 148 -3.74 8.95 -14.29
CA THR A 148 -3.66 9.38 -15.70
C THR A 148 -3.49 8.21 -16.65
N HIS A 149 -3.16 7.02 -16.10
CA HIS A 149 -2.94 5.77 -16.83
C HIS A 149 -3.72 4.63 -16.18
N ASP A 150 -4.03 3.58 -16.95
CA ASP A 150 -4.82 2.43 -16.49
C ASP A 150 -4.12 1.65 -15.37
N ASP A 151 -2.79 1.53 -15.39
CA ASP A 151 -2.02 0.87 -14.35
C ASP A 151 -2.00 1.65 -13.03
N GLU A 152 -1.95 2.99 -13.08
CA GLU A 152 -2.14 3.85 -11.91
C GLU A 152 -3.55 3.66 -11.31
N ALA A 153 -4.57 3.58 -12.18
CA ALA A 153 -5.94 3.33 -11.74
C ALA A 153 -6.08 2.01 -10.98
N LEU A 154 -5.42 0.94 -11.46
CA LEU A 154 -5.43 -0.35 -10.79
C LEU A 154 -4.75 -0.31 -9.41
N VAL A 155 -3.59 0.32 -9.31
CA VAL A 155 -2.83 0.41 -8.06
C VAL A 155 -3.55 1.31 -7.04
N ASN A 156 -4.02 2.49 -7.46
CA ASN A 156 -4.75 3.42 -6.61
C ASN A 156 -6.08 2.83 -6.11
N ASP A 157 -6.85 2.17 -7.00
CA ASP A 157 -8.10 1.52 -6.61
C ASP A 157 -7.87 0.35 -5.65
N ALA A 158 -6.76 -0.39 -5.82
CA ALA A 158 -6.38 -1.47 -4.92
C ALA A 158 -6.03 -0.95 -3.53
N ASP A 159 -5.33 0.17 -3.42
CA ASP A 159 -4.99 0.84 -2.16
C ASP A 159 -6.25 1.37 -1.46
N LEU A 160 -7.11 2.07 -2.17
CA LEU A 160 -8.37 2.59 -1.65
C LEU A 160 -9.43 1.50 -1.36
N ARG A 161 -9.15 0.22 -1.67
CA ARG A 161 -10.10 -0.88 -1.41
C ARG A 161 -10.57 -0.94 0.03
N VAL A 162 -9.77 -0.50 0.99
CA VAL A 162 -10.10 -0.45 2.41
C VAL A 162 -11.35 0.37 2.69
N LEU A 163 -11.61 1.42 1.91
CA LEU A 163 -12.79 2.28 2.06
C LEU A 163 -14.10 1.50 1.83
N ALA A 164 -14.09 0.49 0.96
CA ALA A 164 -15.23 -0.36 0.65
C ALA A 164 -15.25 -1.69 1.41
N ARG A 165 -14.60 -1.76 2.58
CA ARG A 165 -14.70 -2.94 3.46
C ARG A 165 -16.04 -2.91 4.22
N PRO A 166 -16.56 -4.08 4.68
CA PRO A 166 -17.72 -4.09 5.58
C PRO A 166 -17.52 -3.14 6.78
N PRO A 167 -18.57 -2.48 7.30
CA PRO A 167 -18.46 -1.40 8.28
C PRO A 167 -17.54 -1.71 9.46
N ALA A 168 -17.67 -2.89 10.08
CA ALA A 168 -16.81 -3.28 11.19
C ALA A 168 -15.32 -3.42 10.82
N ALA A 169 -15.00 -3.77 9.56
CA ALA A 169 -13.63 -3.84 9.07
C ALA A 169 -13.08 -2.43 8.75
N TYR A 170 -13.92 -1.56 8.20
CA TYR A 170 -13.61 -0.14 8.02
C TYR A 170 -13.32 0.55 9.37
N ASP A 171 -14.14 0.30 10.40
CA ASP A 171 -13.91 0.87 11.74
C ASP A 171 -12.58 0.39 12.36
N ARG A 172 -12.17 -0.86 12.09
CA ARG A 172 -10.83 -1.33 12.50
C ARG A 172 -9.71 -0.59 11.77
N TYR A 173 -9.88 -0.32 10.48
CA TYR A 173 -8.96 0.51 9.70
C TYR A 173 -8.83 1.91 10.32
N VAL A 174 -9.94 2.61 10.55
CA VAL A 174 -9.95 3.95 11.16
C VAL A 174 -9.20 3.97 12.49
N ARG A 175 -9.48 2.99 13.38
CA ARG A 175 -8.76 2.90 14.66
C ARG A 175 -7.27 2.66 14.51
N ARG A 176 -6.84 1.88 13.51
CA ARG A 176 -5.42 1.62 13.25
C ARG A 176 -4.70 2.86 12.74
N VAL A 177 -5.29 3.55 11.77
CA VAL A 177 -4.75 4.82 11.26
C VAL A 177 -4.71 5.85 12.39
N ARG A 178 -5.78 5.98 13.21
CA ARG A 178 -5.76 6.88 14.37
C ARG A 178 -4.60 6.59 15.33
N ARG A 179 -4.23 5.32 15.50
CA ARG A 179 -3.08 4.93 16.35
C ARG A 179 -1.75 5.35 15.77
N GLU A 180 -1.56 5.28 14.47
CA GLU A 180 -0.35 5.77 13.77
C GLU A 180 -0.18 7.28 13.93
N TYR A 181 -1.29 8.01 14.01
CA TYR A 181 -1.34 9.45 14.29
C TYR A 181 -1.60 9.77 15.77
N GLY A 182 -1.25 8.86 16.70
CA GLY A 182 -1.51 9.02 18.13
C GLY A 182 -0.88 10.27 18.78
N TRP A 183 0.15 10.81 18.15
CA TRP A 183 0.81 12.06 18.53
C TRP A 183 0.02 13.32 18.15
N VAL A 184 -0.96 13.22 17.26
CA VAL A 184 -1.84 14.33 16.86
C VAL A 184 -2.98 14.46 17.86
N GLY A 185 -3.16 15.66 18.45
CA GLY A 185 -4.25 15.95 19.36
C GLY A 185 -5.62 15.73 18.71
N GLU A 186 -6.62 15.40 19.52
CA GLU A 186 -7.94 14.96 19.04
C GLU A 186 -8.61 15.97 18.10
N ARG A 187 -8.57 17.28 18.44
CA ARG A 187 -9.15 18.34 17.61
C ARG A 187 -8.49 18.41 16.23
N ALA A 188 -7.15 18.48 16.21
CA ALA A 188 -6.36 18.54 14.95
C ALA A 188 -6.56 17.27 14.09
N TRP A 189 -6.67 16.10 14.75
CA TRP A 189 -7.01 14.86 14.06
C TRP A 189 -8.37 14.94 13.37
N ARG A 190 -9.42 15.37 14.10
CA ARG A 190 -10.77 15.49 13.55
C ARG A 190 -10.83 16.47 12.38
N GLU A 191 -10.19 17.63 12.52
CA GLU A 191 -10.12 18.64 11.48
C GLU A 191 -9.38 18.12 10.24
N GLY A 192 -8.16 17.56 10.40
CA GLY A 192 -7.34 17.06 9.30
C GLY A 192 -7.97 15.84 8.62
N ARG A 193 -8.40 14.84 9.41
CA ARG A 193 -9.06 13.64 8.86
C ARG A 193 -10.37 14.00 8.17
N GLY A 194 -11.16 14.91 8.77
CA GLY A 194 -12.40 15.40 8.17
C GLY A 194 -12.16 16.14 6.84
N ALA A 195 -11.11 16.95 6.75
CA ALA A 195 -10.76 17.64 5.51
C ALA A 195 -10.36 16.64 4.41
N LEU A 196 -9.54 15.64 4.73
CA LEU A 196 -9.16 14.57 3.80
C LEU A 196 -10.39 13.81 3.27
N LEU A 197 -11.28 13.40 4.17
CA LEU A 197 -12.47 12.63 3.78
C LEU A 197 -13.47 13.46 2.94
N ARG A 198 -13.64 14.76 3.25
CA ARG A 198 -14.42 15.68 2.39
C ARG A 198 -13.79 15.80 1.01
N GLY A 199 -12.47 16.02 0.95
CA GLY A 199 -11.77 16.08 -0.32
C GLY A 199 -11.95 14.83 -1.20
N LEU A 200 -11.99 13.66 -0.58
CA LEU A 200 -12.30 12.41 -1.28
C LEU A 200 -13.73 12.38 -1.84
N LEU A 201 -14.74 12.83 -1.08
CA LEU A 201 -16.14 12.84 -1.53
C LEU A 201 -16.41 13.91 -2.59
N ASP A 202 -15.80 15.08 -2.46
CA ASP A 202 -16.01 16.23 -3.34
C ASP A 202 -15.19 16.10 -4.64
N GLY A 203 -14.11 15.31 -4.63
CA GLY A 203 -13.22 15.10 -5.77
C GLY A 203 -13.79 14.26 -6.93
N GLY A 204 -15.03 13.83 -6.84
CA GLY A 204 -15.68 12.98 -7.84
C GLY A 204 -15.72 11.50 -7.44
N PRO A 205 -15.58 10.55 -8.38
CA PRO A 205 -15.52 9.13 -8.07
C PRO A 205 -14.30 8.78 -7.20
N LEU A 206 -14.51 7.96 -6.16
CA LEU A 206 -13.42 7.47 -5.29
C LEU A 206 -12.49 6.48 -6.01
N TYR A 207 -13.01 5.80 -7.02
CA TYR A 207 -12.27 4.80 -7.80
C TYR A 207 -12.18 5.21 -9.26
N ALA A 208 -11.06 4.88 -9.88
CA ALA A 208 -10.79 5.20 -11.28
C ALA A 208 -11.33 4.12 -12.24
N THR A 209 -11.24 2.83 -11.88
CA THR A 209 -11.72 1.74 -12.74
C THR A 209 -13.24 1.63 -12.76
N ALA A 210 -13.81 1.32 -13.91
CA ALA A 210 -15.27 1.16 -14.07
C ALA A 210 -15.82 0.03 -13.18
N TRP A 211 -15.03 -1.03 -12.95
CA TRP A 211 -15.44 -2.14 -12.10
C TRP A 211 -15.49 -1.73 -10.63
N ALA A 212 -14.48 -1.06 -10.10
CA ALA A 212 -14.45 -0.60 -8.72
C ALA A 212 -15.53 0.45 -8.45
N ARG A 213 -15.79 1.36 -9.38
CA ARG A 213 -16.93 2.29 -9.29
C ARG A 213 -18.26 1.57 -9.11
N ARG A 214 -18.52 0.52 -9.88
CA ARG A 214 -19.77 -0.24 -9.75
C ARG A 214 -19.86 -1.06 -8.49
N ASN A 215 -18.75 -1.66 -8.03
CA ASN A 215 -18.78 -2.70 -7.00
C ASN A 215 -18.31 -2.21 -5.63
N TRP A 216 -17.47 -1.19 -5.56
CA TRP A 216 -16.88 -0.70 -4.31
C TRP A 216 -17.36 0.69 -3.90
N GLU A 217 -17.60 1.58 -4.87
CA GLU A 217 -17.95 2.98 -4.62
C GLU A 217 -19.16 3.17 -3.68
N PRO A 218 -20.29 2.46 -3.83
CA PRO A 218 -21.45 2.71 -2.97
C PRO A 218 -21.14 2.48 -1.49
N LEU A 219 -20.44 1.38 -1.17
CA LEU A 219 -20.08 1.06 0.20
C LEU A 219 -18.98 1.98 0.74
N ALA A 220 -18.01 2.35 -0.10
CA ALA A 220 -16.94 3.27 0.27
C ALA A 220 -17.51 4.63 0.67
N ARG A 221 -18.40 5.21 -0.16
CA ARG A 221 -19.07 6.48 0.14
C ARG A 221 -19.87 6.41 1.43
N LEU A 222 -20.62 5.33 1.66
CA LEU A 222 -21.35 5.12 2.89
C LEU A 222 -20.42 5.13 4.12
N ASN A 223 -19.31 4.40 4.06
CA ASN A 223 -18.34 4.34 5.15
C ASN A 223 -17.68 5.70 5.42
N VAL A 224 -17.23 6.38 4.37
CA VAL A 224 -16.59 7.70 4.48
C VAL A 224 -17.57 8.74 5.05
N THR A 225 -18.81 8.77 4.56
CA THR A 225 -19.85 9.68 5.08
C THR A 225 -20.16 9.40 6.56
N ARG A 226 -20.25 8.12 6.94
CA ARG A 226 -20.46 7.72 8.34
C ARG A 226 -19.31 8.17 9.26
N GLU A 227 -18.05 8.04 8.80
CA GLU A 227 -16.90 8.53 9.55
C GLU A 227 -16.93 10.06 9.70
N LEU A 228 -17.22 10.79 8.61
CA LEU A 228 -17.36 12.24 8.66
C LEU A 228 -18.40 12.71 9.68
N HIS A 229 -19.57 12.08 9.72
CA HIS A 229 -20.59 12.39 10.73
C HIS A 229 -20.11 12.10 12.15
N ALA A 230 -19.32 11.04 12.36
CA ALA A 230 -18.77 10.71 13.68
C ALA A 230 -17.71 11.72 14.13
N LEU A 231 -16.88 12.20 13.20
CA LEU A 231 -15.88 13.25 13.45
C LEU A 231 -16.55 14.59 13.80
N GLY A 232 -17.63 14.98 13.08
CA GLY A 232 -18.37 16.23 13.31
C GLY A 232 -19.00 16.28 14.70
N ARG A 233 -19.74 15.24 15.10
CA ARG A 233 -20.37 15.17 16.42
C ARG A 233 -19.46 15.41 17.61
N GLY A 234 -18.17 15.14 17.48
CA GLY A 234 -17.21 15.38 18.55
C GLY A 234 -16.60 16.78 18.54
N LEU A 235 -16.81 17.58 17.49
CA LEU A 235 -16.42 19.00 17.45
C LEU A 235 -17.51 19.88 18.07
N ASP A 236 -18.79 19.44 18.01
CA ASP A 236 -19.93 20.15 18.57
C ASP A 236 -20.09 19.91 20.09
N ALA A 237 -19.46 18.86 20.62
CA ALA A 237 -19.35 18.59 22.06
C ALA A 237 -18.11 19.31 22.63
N GLY A 238 -18.07 20.64 22.54
CA GLY A 238 -17.09 21.49 23.21
C GLY A 238 -17.31 21.49 24.75
N PRO A 239 -16.29 21.91 25.55
CA PRO A 239 -16.27 21.74 27.00
C PRO A 239 -17.45 22.36 27.72
#